data_ec7bb2106b093401ea0c5d76228629e7
#
_entry.id   ec7bb2106b093401ea0c5d76228629e7
#
_cell.length_a   1.000
_cell.length_b   1.000
_cell.length_c   1.000
_cell.angle_alpha   90.00
_cell.angle_beta   90.00
_cell.angle_gamma   90.00
#
_symmetry.space_group_name_H-M   'P 1'
#
loop_
_entity.id
_entity.type
_entity.pdbx_description
1 polymer ?
#
loop_
_entity_poly.entity_id
_entity_poly.type
_entity_poly.pdbx_seq_one_letter_code
_entity_poly.pdbx_strand_id
1 'polypeptide(L)'
;MTQSPAKARGENAMIRALYLIAIVFVVDGHTPFKDMFDWGGLFGYYSFHLMLFAFGSGYLLREGEEAHPLSLIARKAKRLLVPLLAWNAVYGVGAALLRRFGGFALGAPLDAYTLLLAPFTDGQHFVYNLGSWFVFPMFLVQAVYILLRALLARLPRGREAAAFLLCLIPGALAVELCWAGRQAEAPLFLLRTLILLPGYALGVLYHRRLERYDTLPAAPYLTGLILLRALFFLKYENLSYLLSDCSYFPCGAFGVYAGGVVAIALYVRIARLLAPAVARSRALLHISRHTFDIMMHHYMGFFAVDCVFLLLNMLGIAAADFSVLSLRTQMPYLYAPGGHWQVNALYVLAGLALPLFVRAAQDRLLAGLARWRGHRRA
;
A
#
# COMPACT_ATOMS: atom_id res chain seq x y z
N MET A 1 7.11 -45.75 6.94
CA MET A 1 6.42 -44.45 7.18
C MET A 1 7.44 -43.35 7.05
N THR A 2 7.66 -42.88 5.83
CA THR A 2 8.61 -41.79 5.52
C THR A 2 7.88 -40.48 5.76
N GLN A 3 8.31 -39.72 6.78
CA GLN A 3 7.86 -38.36 7.00
C GLN A 3 8.23 -37.51 5.78
N SER A 4 7.19 -36.93 5.18
CA SER A 4 7.31 -35.91 4.12
C SER A 4 8.24 -34.79 4.58
N PRO A 5 9.20 -34.34 3.74
CA PRO A 5 10.16 -33.32 4.12
C PRO A 5 9.41 -32.05 4.48
N ALA A 6 9.79 -31.50 5.62
CA ALA A 6 9.34 -30.28 6.27
C ALA A 6 8.50 -29.38 5.37
N LYS A 7 7.24 -29.11 5.76
CA LYS A 7 6.54 -27.88 5.44
C LYS A 7 7.51 -26.72 5.77
N ALA A 8 8.39 -26.44 4.83
CA ALA A 8 9.19 -25.23 4.85
C ALA A 8 8.19 -24.11 5.14
N ARG A 9 8.47 -23.24 6.09
CA ARG A 9 7.65 -22.12 6.57
C ARG A 9 6.93 -21.48 5.39
N GLY A 10 5.76 -22.05 5.03
CA GLY A 10 5.10 -21.77 3.76
C GLY A 10 4.61 -20.35 3.78
N GLU A 11 5.23 -19.52 2.99
CA GLU A 11 4.65 -18.22 2.66
C GLU A 11 3.24 -18.50 2.14
N ASN A 12 2.24 -17.84 2.73
CA ASN A 12 0.86 -18.01 2.28
C ASN A 12 0.74 -17.46 0.85
N ALA A 13 0.67 -18.37 -0.13
CA ALA A 13 0.68 -18.02 -1.55
C ALA A 13 -0.53 -17.15 -1.94
N MET A 14 -1.69 -17.35 -1.29
CA MET A 14 -2.86 -16.50 -1.47
C MET A 14 -2.56 -15.04 -1.05
N ILE A 15 -1.96 -14.83 0.13
CA ILE A 15 -1.62 -13.48 0.58
C ILE A 15 -0.53 -12.86 -0.31
N ARG A 16 0.40 -13.66 -0.85
CA ARG A 16 1.37 -13.17 -1.83
C ARG A 16 0.69 -12.71 -3.12
N ALA A 17 -0.28 -13.47 -3.62
CA ALA A 17 -1.08 -13.05 -4.77
C ALA A 17 -1.92 -11.81 -4.47
N LEU A 18 -2.51 -11.70 -3.27
CA LEU A 18 -3.27 -10.53 -2.85
C LEU A 18 -2.39 -9.27 -2.79
N TYR A 19 -1.20 -9.38 -2.23
CA TYR A 19 -0.24 -8.27 -2.17
C TYR A 19 0.30 -7.87 -3.55
N LEU A 20 0.47 -8.85 -4.46
CA LEU A 20 0.83 -8.57 -5.85
C LEU A 20 -0.26 -7.71 -6.53
N ILE A 21 -1.52 -8.10 -6.40
CA ILE A 21 -2.66 -7.35 -6.95
C ILE A 21 -2.70 -5.94 -6.34
N ALA A 22 -2.64 -5.85 -5.02
CA ALA A 22 -2.74 -4.58 -4.30
C ALA A 22 -1.61 -3.60 -4.68
N ILE A 23 -0.35 -4.07 -4.84
CA ILE A 23 0.76 -3.19 -5.20
C ILE A 23 0.69 -2.74 -6.65
N VAL A 24 0.21 -3.59 -7.57
CA VAL A 24 -0.05 -3.17 -8.95
C VAL A 24 -1.08 -2.06 -8.99
N PHE A 25 -2.17 -2.16 -8.23
CA PHE A 25 -3.18 -1.10 -8.12
C PHE A 25 -2.63 0.20 -7.52
N VAL A 26 -1.73 0.11 -6.54
CA VAL A 26 -1.05 1.31 -6.02
C VAL A 26 -0.24 1.99 -7.10
N VAL A 27 0.56 1.25 -7.86
CA VAL A 27 1.40 1.81 -8.91
C VAL A 27 0.56 2.37 -10.06
N ASP A 28 -0.44 1.61 -10.53
CA ASP A 28 -1.36 2.04 -11.60
C ASP A 28 -2.13 3.31 -11.22
N GLY A 29 -2.63 3.38 -9.99
CA GLY A 29 -3.37 4.56 -9.50
C GLY A 29 -2.58 5.86 -9.47
N HIS A 30 -1.27 5.82 -9.62
CA HIS A 30 -0.41 6.98 -9.68
C HIS A 30 0.13 7.28 -11.10
N THR A 31 -0.32 6.54 -12.13
CA THR A 31 0.07 6.76 -13.53
C THR A 31 -0.73 7.91 -14.18
N PRO A 32 -0.33 8.41 -15.37
CA PRO A 32 -1.02 9.52 -16.05
C PRO A 32 -2.51 9.27 -16.29
N PHE A 33 -2.84 8.09 -16.78
CA PHE A 33 -4.23 7.64 -16.98
C PHE A 33 -4.52 6.57 -15.92
N LYS A 34 -4.92 7.02 -14.75
CA LYS A 34 -5.39 6.15 -13.67
C LYS A 34 -6.42 5.18 -14.26
N ASP A 35 -6.59 4.01 -13.61
CA ASP A 35 -7.72 3.14 -13.88
C ASP A 35 -7.56 2.15 -15.06
N MET A 36 -6.32 1.72 -15.38
CA MET A 36 -6.12 0.63 -16.34
C MET A 36 -6.93 -0.63 -15.98
N PHE A 37 -7.20 -0.83 -14.68
CA PHE A 37 -7.94 -1.98 -14.14
C PHE A 37 -9.31 -1.61 -13.57
N ASP A 38 -9.80 -0.39 -13.77
CA ASP A 38 -11.01 0.11 -13.12
C ASP A 38 -12.30 -0.28 -13.85
N TRP A 39 -12.23 -0.56 -15.14
CA TRP A 39 -13.35 -0.99 -15.97
C TRP A 39 -14.59 -0.08 -15.83
N GLY A 40 -14.36 1.21 -16.03
CA GLY A 40 -15.43 2.22 -15.99
C GLY A 40 -15.99 2.49 -14.58
N GLY A 41 -15.18 2.32 -13.54
CA GLY A 41 -15.55 2.59 -12.15
C GLY A 41 -16.14 1.40 -11.41
N LEU A 42 -16.59 0.36 -12.11
CA LEU A 42 -17.18 -0.83 -11.49
C LEU A 42 -16.20 -1.53 -10.53
N PHE A 43 -14.93 -1.60 -10.91
CA PHE A 43 -13.86 -2.18 -10.11
C PHE A 43 -12.92 -1.13 -9.53
N GLY A 44 -13.40 0.12 -9.35
CA GLY A 44 -12.64 1.23 -8.77
C GLY A 44 -11.80 0.82 -7.57
N TYR A 45 -10.50 0.54 -7.79
CA TYR A 45 -9.62 -0.01 -6.77
C TYR A 45 -9.28 1.01 -5.68
N TYR A 46 -9.47 2.31 -5.90
CA TYR A 46 -9.40 3.33 -4.86
C TYR A 46 -10.43 3.14 -3.73
N SER A 47 -11.43 2.28 -3.93
CA SER A 47 -12.41 1.93 -2.90
C SER A 47 -11.95 0.82 -1.95
N PHE A 48 -10.81 0.13 -2.21
CA PHE A 48 -10.42 -1.02 -1.41
C PHE A 48 -8.91 -1.39 -1.43
N HIS A 49 -8.11 -0.92 -2.39
CA HIS A 49 -6.74 -1.45 -2.58
C HIS A 49 -5.84 -1.30 -1.35
N LEU A 50 -5.96 -0.20 -0.60
CA LEU A 50 -5.22 0.00 0.65
C LEU A 50 -5.76 -0.91 1.77
N MET A 51 -7.06 -1.19 1.78
CA MET A 51 -7.66 -2.15 2.72
C MET A 51 -7.19 -3.58 2.47
N LEU A 52 -6.79 -3.95 1.22
CA LEU A 52 -6.18 -5.27 0.94
C LEU A 52 -4.85 -5.46 1.71
N PHE A 53 -4.04 -4.42 1.83
CA PHE A 53 -2.81 -4.48 2.64
C PHE A 53 -3.12 -4.59 4.14
N ALA A 54 -4.11 -3.85 4.63
CA ALA A 54 -4.55 -3.96 6.02
C ALA A 54 -5.10 -5.36 6.30
N PHE A 55 -5.98 -5.88 5.44
CA PHE A 55 -6.53 -7.24 5.53
C PHE A 55 -5.43 -8.30 5.53
N GLY A 56 -4.52 -8.27 4.55
CA GLY A 56 -3.43 -9.24 4.46
C GLY A 56 -2.49 -9.18 5.65
N SER A 57 -2.23 -7.99 6.20
CA SER A 57 -1.41 -7.82 7.41
C SER A 57 -2.11 -8.40 8.65
N GLY A 58 -3.43 -8.24 8.75
CA GLY A 58 -4.25 -8.84 9.81
C GLY A 58 -4.31 -10.37 9.67
N TYR A 59 -4.53 -10.88 8.46
CA TYR A 59 -4.53 -12.31 8.16
C TYR A 59 -3.22 -13.00 8.60
N LEU A 60 -2.08 -12.34 8.44
CA LEU A 60 -0.76 -12.86 8.81
C LEU A 60 -0.43 -12.74 10.30
N LEU A 61 -1.29 -12.15 11.13
CA LEU A 61 -1.07 -12.07 12.57
C LEU A 61 -1.22 -13.47 13.19
N ARG A 62 -0.09 -14.02 13.65
CA ARG A 62 -0.06 -15.38 14.23
C ARG A 62 -0.77 -15.44 15.57
N GLU A 63 -1.36 -16.57 15.86
CA GLU A 63 -1.95 -16.83 17.15
C GLU A 63 -0.85 -16.88 18.22
N GLY A 64 -1.11 -16.24 19.38
CA GLY A 64 -0.15 -16.17 20.49
C GLY A 64 0.91 -15.07 20.39
N GLU A 65 1.12 -14.44 19.21
CA GLU A 65 2.07 -13.31 19.11
C GLU A 65 1.64 -12.11 19.98
N GLU A 66 0.34 -11.96 20.22
CA GLU A 66 -0.23 -10.94 21.10
C GLU A 66 0.03 -11.17 22.61
N ALA A 67 0.62 -12.28 23.01
CA ALA A 67 0.98 -12.55 24.42
C ALA A 67 2.02 -11.56 24.97
N HIS A 68 2.87 -11.04 24.07
CA HIS A 68 3.89 -10.02 24.40
C HIS A 68 3.70 -8.76 23.55
N PRO A 69 2.62 -7.98 23.75
CA PRO A 69 2.19 -6.93 22.84
C PRO A 69 3.25 -5.84 22.62
N LEU A 70 3.91 -5.37 23.68
CA LEU A 70 4.90 -4.31 23.59
C LEU A 70 6.14 -4.76 22.78
N SER A 71 6.61 -5.98 23.01
CA SER A 71 7.73 -6.57 22.26
C SER A 71 7.38 -6.74 20.77
N LEU A 72 6.17 -7.16 20.46
CA LEU A 72 5.68 -7.27 19.09
C LEU A 72 5.59 -5.91 18.40
N ILE A 73 5.03 -4.90 19.09
CA ILE A 73 4.95 -3.52 18.59
C ILE A 73 6.33 -2.96 18.33
N ALA A 74 7.28 -3.13 19.26
CA ALA A 74 8.67 -2.67 19.10
C ALA A 74 9.36 -3.29 17.86
N ARG A 75 9.16 -4.61 17.62
CA ARG A 75 9.67 -5.26 16.40
C ARG A 75 9.05 -4.68 15.12
N LYS A 76 7.74 -4.39 15.14
CA LYS A 76 7.04 -3.78 14.00
C LYS A 76 7.48 -2.34 13.78
N ALA A 77 7.65 -1.54 14.86
CA ALA A 77 8.21 -0.20 14.79
C ALA A 77 9.60 -0.20 14.14
N LYS A 78 10.51 -1.03 14.62
CA LYS A 78 11.85 -1.16 14.04
C LYS A 78 11.81 -1.53 12.56
N ARG A 79 10.90 -2.42 12.16
CA ARG A 79 10.78 -2.90 10.78
C ARG A 79 10.18 -1.88 9.83
N LEU A 80 9.27 -1.02 10.30
CA LEU A 80 8.52 -0.09 9.45
C LEU A 80 9.04 1.34 9.58
N LEU A 81 9.24 1.84 10.82
CA LEU A 81 9.56 3.25 11.06
C LEU A 81 11.03 3.56 10.84
N VAL A 82 11.95 2.64 11.12
CA VAL A 82 13.38 2.88 10.86
C VAL A 82 13.65 3.02 9.35
N PRO A 83 13.16 2.12 8.46
CA PRO A 83 13.29 2.34 7.03
C PRO A 83 12.54 3.59 6.54
N LEU A 84 11.35 3.89 7.09
CA LEU A 84 10.61 5.12 6.74
C LEU A 84 11.48 6.36 6.96
N LEU A 85 12.05 6.52 8.16
CA LEU A 85 12.90 7.68 8.48
C LEU A 85 14.20 7.69 7.67
N ALA A 86 14.84 6.54 7.50
CA ALA A 86 16.07 6.45 6.72
C ALA A 86 15.85 6.89 5.27
N TRP A 87 14.79 6.39 4.62
CA TRP A 87 14.45 6.79 3.26
C TRP A 87 13.93 8.23 3.18
N ASN A 88 13.18 8.70 4.19
CA ASN A 88 12.79 10.11 4.24
C ASN A 88 14.02 11.03 4.23
N ALA A 89 15.08 10.70 4.98
CA ALA A 89 16.32 11.46 4.95
C ALA A 89 17.02 11.41 3.59
N VAL A 90 17.09 10.24 2.93
CA VAL A 90 17.68 10.09 1.59
C VAL A 90 16.91 10.95 0.57
N TYR A 91 15.58 10.88 0.58
CA TYR A 91 14.75 11.69 -0.32
C TYR A 91 14.83 13.19 -0.01
N GLY A 92 14.95 13.56 1.26
CA GLY A 92 15.14 14.95 1.68
C GLY A 92 16.44 15.55 1.12
N VAL A 93 17.55 14.82 1.24
CA VAL A 93 18.83 15.21 0.65
C VAL A 93 18.72 15.25 -0.89
N GLY A 94 18.12 14.24 -1.52
CA GLY A 94 17.90 14.21 -2.96
C GLY A 94 17.07 15.40 -3.46
N ALA A 95 15.98 15.74 -2.78
CA ALA A 95 15.15 16.90 -3.10
C ALA A 95 15.92 18.22 -2.95
N ALA A 96 16.75 18.37 -1.90
CA ALA A 96 17.59 19.54 -1.71
C ALA A 96 18.64 19.69 -2.84
N LEU A 97 19.24 18.59 -3.28
CA LEU A 97 20.18 18.59 -4.41
C LEU A 97 19.49 18.94 -5.74
N LEU A 98 18.32 18.35 -6.03
CA LEU A 98 17.53 18.69 -7.21
C LEU A 98 17.14 20.17 -7.22
N ARG A 99 16.78 20.72 -6.06
CA ARG A 99 16.46 22.15 -5.91
C ARG A 99 17.68 23.03 -6.15
N ARG A 100 18.82 22.69 -5.56
CA ARG A 100 20.04 23.48 -5.64
C ARG A 100 20.71 23.46 -7.03
N PHE A 101 20.72 22.32 -7.69
CA PHE A 101 21.48 22.11 -8.94
C PHE A 101 20.58 21.87 -10.15
N GLY A 102 19.38 21.31 -9.99
CA GLY A 102 18.46 20.98 -11.08
C GLY A 102 17.42 22.07 -11.38
N GLY A 103 17.32 23.10 -10.54
CA GLY A 103 16.30 24.15 -10.68
C GLY A 103 14.88 23.67 -10.39
N PHE A 104 14.71 22.62 -9.58
CA PHE A 104 13.39 22.12 -9.18
C PHE A 104 12.81 22.99 -8.08
N ALA A 105 11.55 23.44 -8.25
CA ALA A 105 10.82 24.22 -7.26
C ALA A 105 9.84 23.37 -6.45
N LEU A 106 10.09 22.08 -6.32
CA LEU A 106 9.15 21.10 -5.79
C LEU A 106 9.44 20.67 -4.36
N GLY A 107 8.35 20.33 -3.66
CA GLY A 107 8.39 19.62 -2.38
C GLY A 107 8.70 20.50 -1.18
N ALA A 108 8.66 19.91 0.01
CA ALA A 108 8.95 20.57 1.27
C ALA A 108 10.44 20.95 1.41
N PRO A 109 10.79 22.00 2.16
CA PRO A 109 12.17 22.31 2.50
C PRO A 109 12.79 21.18 3.34
N LEU A 110 14.12 21.07 3.30
CA LEU A 110 14.86 20.15 4.15
C LEU A 110 15.13 20.83 5.49
N ASP A 111 14.35 20.48 6.50
CA ASP A 111 14.47 20.97 7.87
C ASP A 111 14.18 19.86 8.90
N ALA A 112 14.29 20.18 10.18
CA ALA A 112 14.08 19.19 11.25
C ALA A 112 12.63 18.67 11.30
N TYR A 113 11.65 19.52 10.99
CA TYR A 113 10.24 19.11 10.96
C TYR A 113 9.98 18.13 9.83
N THR A 114 10.37 18.46 8.60
CA THR A 114 10.14 17.61 7.42
C THR A 114 10.92 16.28 7.47
N LEU A 115 12.09 16.29 8.13
CA LEU A 115 12.88 15.07 8.34
C LEU A 115 12.28 14.14 9.40
N LEU A 116 11.86 14.68 10.55
CA LEU A 116 11.61 13.87 11.73
C LEU A 116 10.13 13.80 12.14
N LEU A 117 9.34 14.84 11.90
CA LEU A 117 7.96 14.94 12.38
C LEU A 117 6.90 14.78 11.29
N ALA A 118 7.09 15.40 10.14
CA ALA A 118 6.11 15.38 9.06
C ALA A 118 5.69 13.96 8.62
N PRO A 119 6.57 12.93 8.59
CA PRO A 119 6.17 11.55 8.30
C PRO A 119 5.14 10.98 9.28
N PHE A 120 5.04 11.52 10.49
CA PHE A 120 4.14 11.05 11.55
C PHE A 120 2.90 11.91 11.74
N THR A 121 2.88 13.13 11.24
CA THR A 121 1.78 14.08 11.43
C THR A 121 0.85 14.14 10.22
N ASP A 122 1.23 14.91 9.24
CA ASP A 122 0.46 15.17 8.03
C ASP A 122 0.82 14.19 6.88
N GLY A 123 1.95 13.49 7.02
CA GLY A 123 2.47 12.58 5.99
C GLY A 123 3.02 13.34 4.80
N GLN A 124 3.42 14.60 4.96
CA GLN A 124 4.15 15.31 3.93
C GLN A 124 5.53 14.70 3.76
N HIS A 125 5.81 14.31 2.54
CA HIS A 125 7.05 13.66 2.18
C HIS A 125 7.76 14.46 1.10
N PHE A 126 9.05 14.20 0.95
CA PHE A 126 9.83 14.79 -0.11
C PHE A 126 9.38 14.32 -1.49
N VAL A 127 9.74 15.10 -2.51
CA VAL A 127 9.50 14.74 -3.91
C VAL A 127 9.93 13.31 -4.17
N TYR A 128 9.11 12.57 -4.90
CA TYR A 128 9.29 11.15 -5.24
C TYR A 128 9.19 10.14 -4.08
N ASN A 129 8.82 10.57 -2.87
CA ASN A 129 8.56 9.71 -1.71
C ASN A 129 7.09 9.78 -1.23
N LEU A 130 6.17 10.18 -2.11
CA LEU A 130 4.77 10.45 -1.71
C LEU A 130 4.05 9.19 -1.20
N GLY A 131 4.35 8.00 -1.72
CA GLY A 131 3.68 6.76 -1.29
C GLY A 131 3.96 6.34 0.17
N SER A 132 5.00 6.90 0.79
CA SER A 132 5.44 6.51 2.14
C SER A 132 4.48 6.93 3.27
N TRP A 133 3.54 7.86 3.01
CA TRP A 133 2.53 8.27 3.99
C TRP A 133 1.74 7.10 4.60
N PHE A 134 1.59 6.01 3.86
CA PHE A 134 0.84 4.83 4.26
C PHE A 134 1.52 4.02 5.38
N VAL A 135 2.84 4.13 5.54
CA VAL A 135 3.63 3.31 6.48
C VAL A 135 3.26 3.58 7.93
N PHE A 136 3.18 4.85 8.32
CA PHE A 136 2.89 5.20 9.71
C PHE A 136 1.46 4.83 10.13
N PRO A 137 0.40 5.16 9.39
CA PRO A 137 -0.95 4.66 9.67
C PRO A 137 -1.02 3.13 9.75
N MET A 138 -0.36 2.40 8.85
CA MET A 138 -0.32 0.94 8.89
C MET A 138 0.44 0.38 10.10
N PHE A 139 1.47 1.08 10.59
CA PHE A 139 2.09 0.73 11.86
C PHE A 139 1.11 0.93 13.03
N LEU A 140 0.42 2.08 13.08
CA LEU A 140 -0.57 2.38 14.12
C LEU A 140 -1.74 1.39 14.11
N VAL A 141 -2.28 1.03 12.95
CA VAL A 141 -3.31 -0.01 12.79
C VAL A 141 -2.87 -1.30 13.49
N GLN A 142 -1.64 -1.75 13.23
CA GLN A 142 -1.11 -2.96 13.83
C GLN A 142 -0.93 -2.81 15.35
N ALA A 143 -0.39 -1.68 15.81
CA ALA A 143 -0.15 -1.42 17.23
C ALA A 143 -1.46 -1.35 18.02
N VAL A 144 -2.44 -0.58 17.54
CA VAL A 144 -3.77 -0.43 18.15
C VAL A 144 -4.48 -1.79 18.22
N TYR A 145 -4.49 -2.55 17.13
CA TYR A 145 -5.13 -3.86 17.10
C TYR A 145 -4.46 -4.85 18.07
N ILE A 146 -3.12 -4.88 18.15
CA ILE A 146 -2.38 -5.75 19.09
C ILE A 146 -2.73 -5.40 20.54
N LEU A 147 -2.80 -4.11 20.89
CA LEU A 147 -3.20 -3.67 22.22
C LEU A 147 -4.65 -4.03 22.53
N LEU A 148 -5.57 -3.79 21.57
CA LEU A 148 -6.98 -4.18 21.71
C LEU A 148 -7.12 -5.69 21.95
N ARG A 149 -6.37 -6.50 21.22
CA ARG A 149 -6.38 -7.97 21.42
C ARG A 149 -5.84 -8.37 22.79
N ALA A 150 -4.82 -7.70 23.29
CA ALA A 150 -4.31 -7.93 24.63
C ALA A 150 -5.37 -7.57 25.71
N LEU A 151 -6.10 -6.47 25.54
CA LEU A 151 -7.22 -6.09 26.42
C LEU A 151 -8.36 -7.12 26.38
N LEU A 152 -8.68 -7.64 25.19
CA LEU A 152 -9.71 -8.65 25.01
C LEU A 152 -9.25 -10.09 25.33
N ALA A 153 -8.02 -10.29 25.82
CA ALA A 153 -7.47 -11.62 26.10
C ALA A 153 -8.29 -12.45 27.09
N ARG A 154 -9.00 -11.78 28.00
CA ARG A 154 -9.87 -12.42 29.01
C ARG A 154 -11.21 -12.92 28.46
N LEU A 155 -11.59 -12.52 27.24
CA LEU A 155 -12.82 -13.00 26.60
C LEU A 155 -12.61 -14.43 26.05
N PRO A 156 -13.31 -15.44 26.58
CA PRO A 156 -13.06 -16.83 26.19
C PRO A 156 -13.55 -17.16 24.77
N ARG A 157 -14.64 -16.53 24.33
CA ARG A 157 -15.29 -16.73 23.05
C ARG A 157 -15.66 -15.40 22.40
N GLY A 158 -15.69 -15.36 21.06
CA GLY A 158 -16.16 -14.17 20.33
C GLY A 158 -15.17 -12.99 20.29
N ARG A 159 -13.97 -13.11 20.83
CA ARG A 159 -13.02 -11.99 20.92
C ARG A 159 -12.59 -11.44 19.55
N GLU A 160 -12.58 -12.25 18.49
CA GLU A 160 -12.30 -11.78 17.12
C GLU A 160 -13.44 -10.92 16.59
N ALA A 161 -14.68 -11.33 16.79
CA ALA A 161 -15.86 -10.56 16.40
C ALA A 161 -15.98 -9.27 17.21
N ALA A 162 -15.75 -9.34 18.54
CA ALA A 162 -15.73 -8.16 19.40
C ALA A 162 -14.63 -7.18 18.97
N ALA A 163 -13.41 -7.66 18.69
CA ALA A 163 -12.33 -6.82 18.19
C ALA A 163 -12.68 -6.17 16.84
N PHE A 164 -13.33 -6.92 15.93
CA PHE A 164 -13.77 -6.37 14.65
C PHE A 164 -14.80 -5.24 14.84
N LEU A 165 -15.82 -5.43 15.68
CA LEU A 165 -16.85 -4.42 15.97
C LEU A 165 -16.25 -3.18 16.65
N LEU A 166 -15.34 -3.37 17.62
CA LEU A 166 -14.63 -2.28 18.28
C LEU A 166 -13.68 -1.50 17.33
N CYS A 167 -13.26 -2.12 16.24
CA CYS A 167 -12.53 -1.43 15.18
C CYS A 167 -13.47 -0.77 14.17
N LEU A 168 -14.61 -1.38 13.87
CA LEU A 168 -15.57 -0.89 12.87
C LEU A 168 -16.23 0.42 13.31
N ILE A 169 -16.62 0.54 14.57
CA ILE A 169 -17.31 1.74 15.09
C ILE A 169 -16.47 3.01 14.91
N PRO A 170 -15.23 3.11 15.44
CA PRO A 170 -14.41 4.30 15.26
C PRO A 170 -14.00 4.51 13.81
N GLY A 171 -13.83 3.44 13.02
CA GLY A 171 -13.60 3.54 11.60
C GLY A 171 -14.78 4.16 10.85
N ALA A 172 -16.02 3.72 11.18
CA ALA A 172 -17.23 4.29 10.59
C ALA A 172 -17.38 5.78 10.94
N LEU A 173 -17.15 6.13 12.21
CA LEU A 173 -17.18 7.54 12.64
C LEU A 173 -16.14 8.40 11.91
N ALA A 174 -14.95 7.88 11.68
CA ALA A 174 -13.91 8.58 10.93
C ALA A 174 -14.31 8.79 9.45
N VAL A 175 -14.93 7.79 8.82
CA VAL A 175 -15.48 7.94 7.45
C VAL A 175 -16.61 8.97 7.42
N GLU A 176 -17.55 8.93 8.37
CA GLU A 176 -18.66 9.90 8.42
C GLU A 176 -18.14 11.33 8.65
N LEU A 177 -17.10 11.51 9.45
CA LEU A 177 -16.44 12.81 9.63
C LEU A 177 -15.85 13.32 8.30
N CYS A 178 -15.18 12.46 7.54
CA CYS A 178 -14.63 12.80 6.22
C CYS A 178 -15.75 13.06 5.19
N TRP A 179 -16.81 12.24 5.19
CA TRP A 179 -17.97 12.41 4.31
C TRP A 179 -18.70 13.72 4.55
N ALA A 180 -18.78 14.15 5.80
CA ALA A 180 -19.34 15.44 6.19
C ALA A 180 -18.43 16.65 5.88
N GLY A 181 -17.24 16.45 5.29
CA GLY A 181 -16.26 17.50 5.03
C GLY A 181 -15.55 18.05 6.27
N ARG A 182 -15.58 17.31 7.39
CA ARG A 182 -15.07 17.71 8.70
C ARG A 182 -13.72 17.05 9.06
N GLN A 183 -12.98 16.57 8.07
CA GLN A 183 -11.70 15.90 8.27
C GLN A 183 -10.63 16.76 8.99
N ALA A 184 -10.73 18.08 8.91
CA ALA A 184 -9.82 18.99 9.61
C ALA A 184 -9.98 18.99 11.15
N GLU A 185 -11.08 18.39 11.66
CA GLU A 185 -11.34 18.31 13.10
C GLU A 185 -10.53 17.21 13.82
N ALA A 186 -9.84 16.37 13.06
CA ALA A 186 -9.01 15.31 13.62
C ALA A 186 -7.64 15.21 12.91
N PRO A 187 -6.59 14.78 13.61
CA PRO A 187 -5.28 14.58 12.99
C PRO A 187 -5.35 13.58 11.84
N LEU A 188 -4.75 13.91 10.72
CA LEU A 188 -4.83 13.13 9.49
C LEU A 188 -4.33 11.68 9.67
N PHE A 189 -3.23 11.47 10.40
CA PHE A 189 -2.71 10.13 10.70
C PHE A 189 -3.72 9.28 11.50
N LEU A 190 -4.51 9.93 12.36
CA LEU A 190 -5.54 9.24 13.16
C LEU A 190 -6.71 8.80 12.28
N LEU A 191 -7.24 9.68 11.41
CA LEU A 191 -8.29 9.34 10.45
C LEU A 191 -7.88 8.17 9.57
N ARG A 192 -6.71 8.25 8.96
CA ARG A 192 -6.14 7.16 8.13
C ARG A 192 -6.06 5.83 8.90
N THR A 193 -5.60 5.89 10.15
CA THR A 193 -5.50 4.71 11.03
C THR A 193 -6.86 4.11 11.32
N LEU A 194 -7.82 4.93 11.74
CA LEU A 194 -9.17 4.47 12.11
C LEU A 194 -9.91 3.88 10.91
N ILE A 195 -9.77 4.51 9.72
CA ILE A 195 -10.42 4.02 8.49
C ILE A 195 -9.84 2.67 8.04
N LEU A 196 -8.55 2.43 8.20
CA LEU A 196 -7.90 1.15 7.83
C LEU A 196 -8.07 0.04 8.86
N LEU A 197 -8.32 0.39 10.12
CA LEU A 197 -8.37 -0.55 11.24
C LEU A 197 -9.39 -1.69 11.06
N PRO A 198 -10.62 -1.45 10.55
CA PRO A 198 -11.58 -2.52 10.27
C PRO A 198 -11.08 -3.53 9.22
N GLY A 199 -10.34 -3.08 8.20
CA GLY A 199 -9.75 -3.97 7.21
C GLY A 199 -8.75 -4.95 7.83
N TYR A 200 -7.91 -4.48 8.75
CA TYR A 200 -6.97 -5.32 9.49
C TYR A 200 -7.71 -6.32 10.39
N ALA A 201 -8.70 -5.84 11.16
CA ALA A 201 -9.51 -6.67 12.05
C ALA A 201 -10.28 -7.76 11.27
N LEU A 202 -10.80 -7.41 10.08
CA LEU A 202 -11.45 -8.35 9.15
C LEU A 202 -10.47 -9.45 8.71
N GLY A 203 -9.22 -9.10 8.42
CA GLY A 203 -8.19 -10.07 8.05
C GLY A 203 -7.94 -11.11 9.15
N VAL A 204 -7.84 -10.67 10.40
CA VAL A 204 -7.71 -11.57 11.56
C VAL A 204 -8.96 -12.43 11.74
N LEU A 205 -10.15 -11.81 11.69
CA LEU A 205 -11.43 -12.50 11.84
C LEU A 205 -11.62 -13.57 10.75
N TYR A 206 -11.30 -13.18 9.49
CA TYR A 206 -11.41 -14.10 8.37
C TYR A 206 -10.49 -15.31 8.55
N HIS A 207 -9.20 -15.10 8.80
CA HIS A 207 -8.23 -16.19 8.97
C HIS A 207 -8.59 -17.13 10.12
N ARG A 208 -9.01 -16.57 11.26
CA ARG A 208 -9.25 -17.38 12.47
C ARG A 208 -10.63 -18.02 12.53
N ARG A 209 -11.64 -17.47 11.84
CA ARG A 209 -13.03 -17.90 11.99
C ARG A 209 -13.77 -18.17 10.70
N LEU A 210 -13.63 -17.31 9.69
CA LEU A 210 -14.49 -17.34 8.50
C LEU A 210 -13.91 -18.19 7.37
N GLU A 211 -12.59 -18.31 7.25
CA GLU A 211 -11.92 -18.99 6.14
C GLU A 211 -12.38 -20.45 5.96
N ARG A 212 -12.68 -21.15 7.05
CA ARG A 212 -13.18 -22.53 7.01
C ARG A 212 -14.56 -22.67 6.36
N TYR A 213 -15.34 -21.61 6.31
CA TYR A 213 -16.66 -21.59 5.67
C TYR A 213 -16.63 -21.08 4.24
N ASP A 214 -15.50 -20.57 3.78
CA ASP A 214 -15.31 -20.07 2.41
C ASP A 214 -15.04 -21.23 1.43
N THR A 215 -16.03 -22.13 1.29
CA THR A 215 -15.95 -23.39 0.53
C THR A 215 -16.73 -23.36 -0.78
N LEU A 216 -17.46 -22.28 -1.08
CA LEU A 216 -18.27 -22.17 -2.29
C LEU A 216 -17.41 -22.30 -3.55
N PRO A 217 -17.93 -22.92 -4.62
CA PRO A 217 -17.24 -22.97 -5.91
C PRO A 217 -16.94 -21.56 -6.44
N ALA A 218 -15.80 -21.41 -7.14
CA ALA A 218 -15.32 -20.09 -7.54
C ALA A 218 -16.29 -19.34 -8.47
N ALA A 219 -16.89 -20.02 -9.44
CA ALA A 219 -17.74 -19.36 -10.43
C ALA A 219 -18.99 -18.70 -9.81
N PRO A 220 -19.88 -19.41 -9.08
CA PRO A 220 -21.06 -18.76 -8.47
C PRO A 220 -20.66 -17.73 -7.41
N TYR A 221 -19.56 -17.95 -6.68
CA TYR A 221 -19.08 -17.01 -5.69
C TYR A 221 -18.64 -15.67 -6.33
N LEU A 222 -17.81 -15.73 -7.38
CA LEU A 222 -17.35 -14.56 -8.12
C LEU A 222 -18.53 -13.83 -8.80
N THR A 223 -19.44 -14.59 -9.44
CA THR A 223 -20.64 -13.99 -10.06
C THR A 223 -21.49 -13.25 -9.03
N GLY A 224 -21.75 -13.85 -7.86
CA GLY A 224 -22.50 -13.19 -6.80
C GLY A 224 -21.84 -11.92 -6.28
N LEU A 225 -20.51 -11.91 -6.09
CA LEU A 225 -19.77 -10.74 -5.65
C LEU A 225 -19.71 -9.64 -6.72
N ILE A 226 -19.58 -10.00 -8.00
CA ILE A 226 -19.62 -9.05 -9.12
C ILE A 226 -21.00 -8.40 -9.22
N LEU A 227 -22.07 -9.18 -9.13
CA LEU A 227 -23.44 -8.64 -9.11
C LEU A 227 -23.67 -7.73 -7.91
N LEU A 228 -23.21 -8.13 -6.72
CA LEU A 228 -23.32 -7.30 -5.53
C LEU A 228 -22.49 -6.01 -5.68
N ARG A 229 -21.29 -6.09 -6.26
CA ARG A 229 -20.48 -4.91 -6.57
C ARG A 229 -21.18 -3.98 -7.55
N ALA A 230 -21.82 -4.53 -8.58
CA ALA A 230 -22.63 -3.75 -9.53
C ALA A 230 -23.81 -3.03 -8.85
N LEU A 231 -24.50 -3.67 -7.89
CA LEU A 231 -25.55 -3.03 -7.11
C LEU A 231 -25.02 -1.84 -6.27
N PHE A 232 -23.83 -2.00 -5.65
CA PHE A 232 -23.18 -0.87 -4.96
C PHE A 232 -22.82 0.25 -5.93
N PHE A 233 -22.30 -0.07 -7.11
CA PHE A 233 -21.98 0.91 -8.14
C PHE A 233 -23.22 1.65 -8.63
N LEU A 234 -24.32 0.94 -8.91
CA LEU A 234 -25.60 1.55 -9.31
C LEU A 234 -26.17 2.47 -8.23
N LYS A 235 -25.93 2.16 -6.95
CA LYS A 235 -26.42 2.99 -5.85
C LYS A 235 -25.59 4.25 -5.63
N TYR A 236 -24.27 4.16 -5.74
CA TYR A 236 -23.34 5.22 -5.32
C TYR A 236 -22.63 5.90 -6.50
N GLU A 237 -22.73 5.33 -7.72
CA GLU A 237 -22.03 5.78 -8.95
C GLU A 237 -20.50 5.79 -8.83
N ASN A 238 -19.98 6.21 -7.68
CA ASN A 238 -18.56 6.19 -7.36
C ASN A 238 -18.32 5.66 -5.95
N LEU A 239 -17.56 4.58 -5.85
CA LEU A 239 -17.15 3.96 -4.58
C LEU A 239 -15.71 4.34 -4.17
N SER A 240 -14.97 5.01 -5.06
CA SER A 240 -13.59 5.43 -4.80
C SER A 240 -13.53 6.54 -3.77
N TYR A 241 -12.55 6.49 -2.87
CA TYR A 241 -12.29 7.52 -1.89
C TYR A 241 -10.80 7.84 -1.78
N LEU A 242 -10.46 9.04 -1.33
CA LEU A 242 -9.07 9.48 -1.15
C LEU A 242 -8.67 9.38 0.32
N LEU A 243 -7.90 8.34 0.65
CA LEU A 243 -7.39 8.13 2.00
C LEU A 243 -6.13 8.95 2.28
N SER A 244 -5.40 9.39 1.24
CA SER A 244 -4.14 10.12 1.39
C SER A 244 -4.27 11.44 2.12
N ASP A 245 -5.37 12.13 1.93
CA ASP A 245 -5.70 13.41 2.56
C ASP A 245 -7.07 13.43 3.24
N CYS A 246 -7.80 12.31 3.15
CA CYS A 246 -9.16 12.16 3.68
C CYS A 246 -10.17 13.20 3.14
N SER A 247 -9.95 13.74 1.93
CA SER A 247 -10.72 14.85 1.38
C SER A 247 -11.97 14.43 0.59
N TYR A 248 -12.04 13.17 0.17
CA TYR A 248 -13.11 12.71 -0.70
C TYR A 248 -13.64 11.33 -0.29
N PHE A 249 -14.88 11.29 0.19
CA PHE A 249 -15.61 10.07 0.61
C PHE A 249 -17.07 10.15 0.13
N PRO A 250 -17.39 9.74 -1.12
CA PRO A 250 -18.70 9.98 -1.71
C PRO A 250 -19.82 9.07 -1.18
N CYS A 251 -19.49 7.97 -0.53
CA CYS A 251 -20.47 6.90 -0.23
C CYS A 251 -20.68 6.61 1.27
N GLY A 252 -20.15 7.47 2.18
CA GLY A 252 -20.28 7.31 3.64
C GLY A 252 -19.73 5.98 4.16
N ALA A 253 -19.89 5.72 5.45
CA ALA A 253 -19.32 4.54 6.10
C ALA A 253 -19.89 3.21 5.57
N PHE A 254 -21.17 3.16 5.26
CA PHE A 254 -21.78 1.94 4.71
C PHE A 254 -21.20 1.60 3.34
N GLY A 255 -21.11 2.57 2.41
CA GLY A 255 -20.51 2.34 1.09
C GLY A 255 -19.05 1.92 1.17
N VAL A 256 -18.26 2.59 2.02
CA VAL A 256 -16.84 2.27 2.23
C VAL A 256 -16.65 0.85 2.78
N TYR A 257 -17.34 0.49 3.85
CA TYR A 257 -17.09 -0.81 4.49
C TYR A 257 -17.84 -1.97 3.87
N ALA A 258 -19.12 -1.82 3.54
CA ALA A 258 -19.85 -2.90 2.87
C ALA A 258 -19.32 -3.13 1.45
N GLY A 259 -19.11 -2.06 0.67
CA GLY A 259 -18.48 -2.15 -0.65
C GLY A 259 -17.04 -2.66 -0.57
N GLY A 260 -16.28 -2.25 0.46
CA GLY A 260 -14.93 -2.74 0.74
C GLY A 260 -14.88 -4.23 1.07
N VAL A 261 -15.79 -4.74 1.90
CA VAL A 261 -15.89 -6.17 2.22
C VAL A 261 -16.18 -7.00 0.97
N VAL A 262 -17.10 -6.54 0.11
CA VAL A 262 -17.40 -7.21 -1.16
C VAL A 262 -16.16 -7.26 -2.06
N ALA A 263 -15.45 -6.16 -2.18
CA ALA A 263 -14.22 -6.10 -2.97
C ALA A 263 -13.11 -6.98 -2.38
N ILE A 264 -12.88 -6.94 -1.06
CA ILE A 264 -11.90 -7.81 -0.38
C ILE A 264 -12.23 -9.27 -0.64
N ALA A 265 -13.50 -9.69 -0.48
CA ALA A 265 -13.92 -11.07 -0.73
C ALA A 265 -13.68 -11.50 -2.20
N LEU A 266 -13.98 -10.61 -3.16
CA LEU A 266 -13.73 -10.81 -4.58
C LEU A 266 -12.22 -11.04 -4.84
N TYR A 267 -11.37 -10.12 -4.36
CA TYR A 267 -9.93 -10.20 -4.61
C TYR A 267 -9.22 -11.27 -3.79
N VAL A 268 -9.71 -11.65 -2.63
CA VAL A 268 -9.25 -12.85 -1.90
C VAL A 268 -9.52 -14.12 -2.73
N ARG A 269 -10.71 -14.23 -3.34
CA ARG A 269 -11.02 -15.38 -4.22
C ARG A 269 -10.15 -15.38 -5.48
N ILE A 270 -9.96 -14.24 -6.13
CA ILE A 270 -9.05 -14.09 -7.27
C ILE A 270 -7.62 -14.45 -6.86
N ALA A 271 -7.14 -13.97 -5.71
CA ALA A 271 -5.82 -14.29 -5.19
C ALA A 271 -5.64 -15.80 -4.91
N ARG A 272 -6.67 -16.50 -4.42
CA ARG A 272 -6.65 -17.97 -4.28
C ARG A 272 -6.46 -18.67 -5.62
N LEU A 273 -7.14 -18.21 -6.67
CA LEU A 273 -7.01 -18.79 -8.02
C LEU A 273 -5.62 -18.49 -8.61
N LEU A 274 -5.06 -17.32 -8.37
CA LEU A 274 -3.74 -16.92 -8.85
C LEU A 274 -2.58 -17.48 -8.01
N ALA A 275 -2.84 -17.92 -6.78
CA ALA A 275 -1.81 -18.38 -5.84
C ALA A 275 -0.85 -19.43 -6.43
N PRO A 276 -1.30 -20.48 -7.19
CA PRO A 276 -0.40 -21.44 -7.80
C PRO A 276 0.53 -20.82 -8.86
N ALA A 277 0.03 -19.88 -9.67
CA ALA A 277 0.82 -19.18 -10.68
C ALA A 277 1.87 -18.27 -10.05
N VAL A 278 1.47 -17.50 -9.03
CA VAL A 278 2.39 -16.62 -8.27
C VAL A 278 3.47 -17.45 -7.58
N ALA A 279 3.13 -18.58 -6.96
CA ALA A 279 4.09 -19.43 -6.27
C ALA A 279 5.13 -20.07 -7.22
N ARG A 280 4.76 -20.31 -8.49
CA ARG A 280 5.66 -20.86 -9.53
C ARG A 280 6.53 -19.80 -10.20
N SER A 281 6.12 -18.55 -10.23
CA SER A 281 6.83 -17.46 -10.91
C SER A 281 7.78 -16.75 -9.95
N ARG A 282 9.10 -16.84 -10.19
CA ARG A 282 10.11 -16.13 -9.41
C ARG A 282 9.92 -14.62 -9.45
N ALA A 283 9.52 -14.06 -10.60
CA ALA A 283 9.30 -12.63 -10.78
C ALA A 283 8.09 -12.16 -9.96
N LEU A 284 6.92 -12.81 -10.09
CA LEU A 284 5.71 -12.43 -9.37
C LEU A 284 5.89 -12.59 -7.85
N LEU A 285 6.56 -13.65 -7.42
CA LEU A 285 6.87 -13.87 -6.02
C LEU A 285 7.84 -12.79 -5.49
N HIS A 286 8.82 -12.38 -6.29
CA HIS A 286 9.75 -11.31 -5.93
C HIS A 286 9.02 -9.97 -5.76
N ILE A 287 8.16 -9.57 -6.70
CA ILE A 287 7.32 -8.36 -6.59
C ILE A 287 6.48 -8.42 -5.30
N SER A 288 5.78 -9.53 -5.06
CA SER A 288 4.89 -9.68 -3.90
C SER A 288 5.59 -9.65 -2.53
N ARG A 289 6.89 -9.95 -2.50
CA ARG A 289 7.72 -9.89 -1.28
C ARG A 289 8.23 -8.48 -0.98
N HIS A 290 8.34 -7.63 -2.01
CA HIS A 290 8.95 -6.30 -1.92
C HIS A 290 7.94 -5.16 -2.08
N THR A 291 6.68 -5.40 -1.69
CA THR A 291 5.62 -4.37 -1.79
C THR A 291 5.93 -3.10 -1.00
N PHE A 292 6.67 -3.21 0.11
CA PHE A 292 7.14 -2.05 0.87
C PHE A 292 8.12 -1.20 0.06
N ASP A 293 9.10 -1.83 -0.57
CA ASP A 293 10.11 -1.13 -1.38
C ASP A 293 9.45 -0.49 -2.60
N ILE A 294 8.50 -1.19 -3.25
CA ILE A 294 7.74 -0.65 -4.39
C ILE A 294 6.91 0.55 -3.96
N MET A 295 6.18 0.46 -2.85
CA MET A 295 5.40 1.57 -2.32
C MET A 295 6.28 2.80 -2.04
N MET A 296 7.46 2.59 -1.46
CA MET A 296 8.40 3.68 -1.14
C MET A 296 9.00 4.36 -2.36
N HIS A 297 9.21 3.63 -3.47
CA HIS A 297 10.09 4.08 -4.54
C HIS A 297 9.46 4.14 -5.93
N HIS A 298 8.16 3.80 -6.11
CA HIS A 298 7.54 3.76 -7.45
C HIS A 298 7.57 5.13 -8.17
N TYR A 299 7.46 6.24 -7.45
CA TYR A 299 7.59 7.58 -8.02
C TYR A 299 8.99 7.85 -8.62
N MET A 300 10.05 7.22 -8.08
CA MET A 300 11.37 7.27 -8.72
C MET A 300 11.39 6.53 -10.05
N GLY A 301 10.61 5.44 -10.17
CA GLY A 301 10.39 4.76 -11.44
C GLY A 301 9.73 5.68 -12.47
N PHE A 302 8.73 6.44 -12.05
CA PHE A 302 8.06 7.42 -12.90
C PHE A 302 9.00 8.56 -13.32
N PHE A 303 9.75 9.11 -12.38
CA PHE A 303 10.75 10.12 -12.70
C PHE A 303 11.81 9.62 -13.68
N ALA A 304 12.21 8.35 -13.59
CA ALA A 304 13.14 7.76 -14.56
C ALA A 304 12.54 7.71 -15.99
N VAL A 305 11.23 7.41 -16.10
CA VAL A 305 10.51 7.48 -17.39
C VAL A 305 10.50 8.90 -17.94
N ASP A 306 10.18 9.89 -17.10
CA ASP A 306 10.20 11.30 -17.50
C ASP A 306 11.61 11.76 -17.92
N CYS A 307 12.66 11.28 -17.26
CA CYS A 307 14.05 11.56 -17.66
C CYS A 307 14.38 10.96 -19.05
N VAL A 308 13.85 9.79 -19.38
CA VAL A 308 14.00 9.22 -20.73
C VAL A 308 13.29 10.10 -21.76
N PHE A 309 12.06 10.54 -21.52
CA PHE A 309 11.36 11.46 -22.41
C PHE A 309 12.05 12.83 -22.53
N LEU A 310 12.60 13.36 -21.44
CA LEU A 310 13.43 14.56 -21.47
C LEU A 310 14.63 14.39 -22.40
N LEU A 311 15.34 13.25 -22.29
CA LEU A 311 16.49 12.97 -23.15
C LEU A 311 16.08 12.86 -24.63
N LEU A 312 14.97 12.17 -24.92
CA LEU A 312 14.44 12.07 -26.29
C LEU A 312 14.04 13.43 -26.86
N ASN A 313 13.46 14.32 -26.03
CA ASN A 313 13.15 15.70 -26.40
C ASN A 313 14.43 16.49 -26.70
N MET A 314 15.44 16.42 -25.83
CA MET A 314 16.72 17.12 -26.01
C MET A 314 17.48 16.66 -27.27
N LEU A 315 17.34 15.40 -27.65
CA LEU A 315 17.94 14.83 -28.86
C LEU A 315 17.11 15.12 -30.13
N GLY A 316 15.94 15.73 -30.02
CA GLY A 316 15.02 15.98 -31.13
C GLY A 316 14.42 14.70 -31.75
N ILE A 317 14.46 13.57 -31.05
CA ILE A 317 13.98 12.26 -31.55
C ILE A 317 12.47 12.11 -31.36
N ALA A 318 11.96 12.50 -30.18
CA ALA A 318 10.56 12.37 -29.79
C ALA A 318 10.22 13.32 -28.65
N ALA A 319 8.94 13.33 -28.22
CA ALA A 319 8.46 14.11 -27.08
C ALA A 319 8.63 15.63 -27.25
N ALA A 320 8.32 16.16 -28.44
CA ALA A 320 8.48 17.59 -28.77
C ALA A 320 7.66 18.51 -27.83
N ASP A 321 6.55 18.03 -27.28
CA ASP A 321 5.67 18.71 -26.33
C ASP A 321 6.03 18.47 -24.85
N PHE A 322 7.17 17.84 -24.56
CA PHE A 322 7.64 17.61 -23.19
C PHE A 322 7.98 18.94 -22.51
N SER A 323 7.35 19.18 -21.34
CA SER A 323 7.55 20.43 -20.60
C SER A 323 8.59 20.27 -19.48
N VAL A 324 9.79 20.80 -19.72
CA VAL A 324 10.85 20.88 -18.68
C VAL A 324 10.40 21.72 -17.49
N LEU A 325 9.61 22.79 -17.73
CA LEU A 325 9.07 23.62 -16.68
C LEU A 325 8.11 22.80 -15.79
N SER A 326 7.20 22.06 -16.40
CA SER A 326 6.27 21.20 -15.64
C SER A 326 6.99 20.11 -14.84
N LEU A 327 8.02 19.47 -15.40
CA LEU A 327 8.86 18.51 -14.68
C LEU A 327 9.49 19.14 -13.42
N ARG A 328 9.85 20.40 -13.47
CA ARG A 328 10.50 21.13 -12.35
C ARG A 328 9.53 21.74 -11.34
N THR A 329 8.26 21.94 -11.72
CA THR A 329 7.29 22.70 -10.93
C THR A 329 6.04 21.93 -10.53
N GLN A 330 5.77 20.75 -11.13
CA GLN A 330 4.60 19.93 -10.86
C GLN A 330 5.00 18.57 -10.28
N MET A 331 4.27 18.12 -9.26
CA MET A 331 4.51 16.81 -8.66
C MET A 331 3.17 16.08 -8.40
N PRO A 332 3.01 14.88 -8.93
CA PRO A 332 3.87 14.26 -9.93
C PRO A 332 3.71 14.92 -11.31
N TYR A 333 4.80 15.11 -12.03
CA TYR A 333 4.75 15.31 -13.47
C TYR A 333 4.81 13.94 -14.14
N LEU A 334 3.88 13.66 -15.04
CA LEU A 334 3.75 12.38 -15.72
C LEU A 334 3.46 12.68 -17.21
N TYR A 335 4.47 12.55 -18.03
CA TYR A 335 4.37 12.87 -19.45
C TYR A 335 3.67 11.75 -20.22
N ALA A 336 2.67 12.11 -21.00
CA ALA A 336 1.93 11.19 -21.86
C ALA A 336 1.96 11.70 -23.32
N PRO A 337 2.86 11.19 -24.18
CA PRO A 337 2.99 11.62 -25.57
C PRO A 337 1.65 11.51 -26.30
N GLY A 338 1.17 12.62 -26.89
CA GLY A 338 -0.09 12.67 -27.64
C GLY A 338 -1.33 12.21 -26.86
N GLY A 339 -1.28 12.15 -25.52
CA GLY A 339 -2.39 11.66 -24.70
C GLY A 339 -2.63 10.15 -24.80
N HIS A 340 -1.68 9.36 -25.26
CA HIS A 340 -1.83 7.93 -25.46
C HIS A 340 -1.78 7.15 -24.13
N TRP A 341 -2.88 6.45 -23.79
CA TRP A 341 -3.00 5.67 -22.54
C TRP A 341 -2.00 4.51 -22.42
N GLN A 342 -1.46 4.02 -23.53
CA GLN A 342 -0.47 2.93 -23.57
C GLN A 342 0.80 3.25 -22.78
N VAL A 343 1.11 4.52 -22.57
CA VAL A 343 2.24 4.95 -21.75
C VAL A 343 2.13 4.50 -20.31
N ASN A 344 0.91 4.23 -19.80
CA ASN A 344 0.69 3.71 -18.46
C ASN A 344 1.46 2.41 -18.22
N ALA A 345 1.51 1.51 -19.20
CA ALA A 345 2.26 0.26 -19.07
C ALA A 345 3.74 0.51 -18.78
N LEU A 346 4.35 1.54 -19.43
CA LEU A 346 5.73 1.93 -19.19
C LEU A 346 5.94 2.45 -17.76
N TYR A 347 5.04 3.32 -17.28
CA TYR A 347 5.09 3.82 -15.91
C TYR A 347 4.88 2.70 -14.88
N VAL A 348 3.91 1.80 -15.09
CA VAL A 348 3.67 0.65 -14.21
C VAL A 348 4.91 -0.25 -14.16
N LEU A 349 5.50 -0.59 -15.32
CA LEU A 349 6.71 -1.42 -15.38
C LEU A 349 7.89 -0.75 -14.66
N ALA A 350 8.14 0.53 -14.91
CA ALA A 350 9.20 1.28 -14.26
C ALA A 350 8.97 1.43 -12.76
N GLY A 351 7.73 1.72 -12.35
CA GLY A 351 7.32 1.83 -10.93
C GLY A 351 7.44 0.51 -10.16
N LEU A 352 7.36 -0.63 -10.83
CA LEU A 352 7.61 -1.94 -10.24
C LEU A 352 9.11 -2.32 -10.29
N ALA A 353 9.78 -2.12 -11.42
CA ALA A 353 11.13 -2.61 -11.66
C ALA A 353 12.21 -1.80 -10.93
N LEU A 354 12.15 -0.46 -10.97
CA LEU A 354 13.18 0.38 -10.36
C LEU A 354 13.30 0.18 -8.84
N PRO A 355 12.20 0.12 -8.06
CA PRO A 355 12.29 -0.20 -6.63
C PRO A 355 12.96 -1.53 -6.33
N LEU A 356 12.70 -2.55 -7.14
CA LEU A 356 13.34 -3.87 -7.00
C LEU A 356 14.84 -3.81 -7.29
N PHE A 357 15.24 -3.01 -8.28
CA PHE A 357 16.64 -2.75 -8.56
C PHE A 357 17.34 -2.01 -7.41
N VAL A 358 16.72 -0.96 -6.88
CA VAL A 358 17.21 -0.22 -5.69
C VAL A 358 17.38 -1.17 -4.51
N ARG A 359 16.41 -2.04 -4.26
CA ARG A 359 16.49 -3.06 -3.20
C ARG A 359 17.65 -4.02 -3.42
N ALA A 360 17.83 -4.54 -4.61
CA ALA A 360 18.93 -5.44 -4.93
C ALA A 360 20.31 -4.77 -4.75
N ALA A 361 20.43 -3.50 -5.13
CA ALA A 361 21.64 -2.70 -4.90
C ALA A 361 21.92 -2.49 -3.41
N GLN A 362 20.88 -2.16 -2.63
CA GLN A 362 20.98 -2.03 -1.17
C GLN A 362 21.46 -3.33 -0.51
N ASP A 363 20.88 -4.48 -0.87
CA ASP A 363 21.26 -5.78 -0.31
C ASP A 363 22.72 -6.14 -0.64
N ARG A 364 23.19 -5.83 -1.86
CA ARG A 364 24.61 -6.01 -2.25
C ARG A 364 25.54 -5.12 -1.43
N LEU A 365 25.17 -3.85 -1.24
CA LEU A 365 25.95 -2.90 -0.44
C LEU A 365 26.08 -3.36 1.02
N LEU A 366 24.97 -3.75 1.64
CA LEU A 366 24.94 -4.23 3.01
C LEU A 366 25.77 -5.52 3.19
N ALA A 367 25.69 -6.45 2.24
CA ALA A 367 26.50 -7.66 2.22
C ALA A 367 27.99 -7.35 2.05
N GLY A 368 28.35 -6.35 1.25
CA GLY A 368 29.73 -5.86 1.09
C GLY A 368 30.28 -5.28 2.40
N LEU A 369 29.50 -4.42 3.05
CA LEU A 369 29.88 -3.81 4.33
C LEU A 369 30.02 -4.86 5.45
N ALA A 370 29.16 -5.85 5.49
CA ALA A 370 29.23 -6.94 6.46
C ALA A 370 30.53 -7.76 6.30
N ARG A 371 30.89 -8.09 5.04
CA ARG A 371 32.15 -8.78 4.73
C ARG A 371 33.37 -7.95 5.15
N TRP A 372 33.41 -6.67 4.82
CA TRP A 372 34.51 -5.77 5.19
C TRP A 372 34.69 -5.64 6.70
N ARG A 373 33.59 -5.58 7.49
CA ARG A 373 33.64 -5.59 8.97
C ARG A 373 34.14 -6.91 9.54
N GLY A 374 33.79 -8.03 8.90
CA GLY A 374 34.28 -9.36 9.28
C GLY A 374 35.82 -9.48 9.12
N HIS A 375 36.38 -8.94 8.01
CA HIS A 375 37.85 -8.96 7.77
C HIS A 375 38.64 -8.03 8.70
N ARG A 376 38.02 -7.03 9.33
CA ARG A 376 38.68 -6.16 10.31
C ARG A 376 38.71 -6.72 11.75
N ARG A 377 37.96 -7.80 11.99
CA ARG A 377 37.88 -8.46 13.32
C ARG A 377 38.62 -9.80 13.37
N ALA A 378 39.10 -10.29 12.24
CA ALA A 378 40.00 -11.40 12.08
C ALA A 378 41.45 -10.89 11.94
#